data_09d08b77217914bfa675bd96ff8fd768
#
_entry.id   09d08b77217914bfa675bd96ff8fd768
#
_cell.length_a   1.000
_cell.length_b   1.000
_cell.length_c   1.000
_cell.angle_alpha   90.00
_cell.angle_beta   90.00
_cell.angle_gamma   90.00
#
_symmetry.space_group_name_H-M   'P 1'
#
loop_
_entity.id
_entity.type
_entity.pdbx_description
1 polymer ?
#
loop_
_entity_poly.entity_id
_entity_poly.type
_entity_poly.pdbx_seq_one_letter_code
_entity_poly.pdbx_strand_id
1 'polypeptide(L)'
;MAHRGLQRTPNPAILPSSTKPKHMTVTLTASYQEFLTAGTVEKIDELLEENYALDDMLEFIDEYNENDFVAYYEEYVRCGEAIGYEAVDALIGEMGCMSDIEDCDERYQGNFHNEADFAEHYYAEMGEYIPDGIVVDWEATWEQGLRYDFTACNDGDVYRPCHIFRDC
;
A
#
# COMPACT_ATOMS: atom_id res chain seq x y z
N MET A 1 53.84 -12.24 28.19
CA MET A 1 52.45 -12.53 27.87
C MET A 1 52.08 -11.74 26.60
N ALA A 2 51.96 -12.44 25.47
CA ALA A 2 51.80 -11.83 24.18
C ALA A 2 50.32 -11.87 23.79
N HIS A 3 49.72 -10.66 23.62
CA HIS A 3 48.38 -10.54 23.05
C HIS A 3 48.44 -10.65 21.51
N ARG A 4 47.87 -11.74 20.99
CA ARG A 4 47.62 -11.93 19.57
C ARG A 4 46.41 -11.09 19.14
N GLY A 5 46.66 -10.04 18.36
CA GLY A 5 45.63 -9.28 17.64
C GLY A 5 45.04 -10.15 16.52
N LEU A 6 43.72 -10.35 16.57
CA LEU A 6 42.93 -10.93 15.47
C LEU A 6 42.79 -9.86 14.37
N GLN A 7 43.46 -10.09 13.24
CA GLN A 7 43.27 -9.34 12.02
C GLN A 7 41.93 -9.73 11.41
N ARG A 8 41.01 -8.77 11.34
CA ARG A 8 39.76 -8.92 10.53
C ARG A 8 40.13 -8.73 9.05
N THR A 9 39.92 -9.77 8.27
CA THR A 9 39.95 -9.68 6.81
C THR A 9 38.77 -8.87 6.31
N PRO A 10 38.94 -7.94 5.36
CA PRO A 10 37.82 -7.21 4.76
C PRO A 10 37.04 -8.17 3.86
N ASN A 11 35.72 -8.17 4.04
CA ASN A 11 34.76 -8.88 3.21
C ASN A 11 34.81 -8.27 1.78
N PRO A 12 34.89 -9.08 0.70
CA PRO A 12 34.85 -8.53 -0.64
C PRO A 12 33.46 -7.95 -0.94
N ALA A 13 33.46 -6.68 -1.33
CA ALA A 13 32.29 -5.97 -1.80
C ALA A 13 31.62 -6.75 -2.95
N ILE A 14 30.40 -7.20 -2.72
CA ILE A 14 29.52 -7.73 -3.76
C ILE A 14 29.07 -6.51 -4.59
N LEU A 15 29.66 -6.38 -5.76
CA LEU A 15 29.19 -5.43 -6.78
C LEU A 15 27.81 -5.90 -7.27
N PRO A 16 26.80 -5.03 -7.31
CA PRO A 16 25.54 -5.38 -7.94
C PRO A 16 25.82 -5.54 -9.45
N SER A 17 25.61 -6.76 -9.93
CA SER A 17 25.62 -7.06 -11.35
C SER A 17 24.39 -6.40 -11.98
N SER A 18 24.58 -5.17 -12.47
CA SER A 18 23.60 -4.48 -13.31
C SER A 18 23.61 -5.11 -14.71
N THR A 19 23.01 -6.27 -14.82
CA THR A 19 22.59 -6.80 -16.12
C THR A 19 21.14 -6.37 -16.30
N LYS A 20 20.92 -5.25 -17.03
CA LYS A 20 19.58 -4.92 -17.52
C LYS A 20 19.04 -6.14 -18.27
N PRO A 21 17.86 -6.66 -17.92
CA PRO A 21 17.25 -7.73 -18.67
C PRO A 21 16.99 -7.20 -20.08
N LYS A 22 17.41 -8.00 -21.06
CA LYS A 22 17.17 -7.82 -22.47
C LYS A 22 15.66 -7.74 -22.67
N HIS A 23 15.17 -6.65 -23.24
CA HIS A 23 13.80 -6.37 -23.60
C HIS A 23 13.17 -7.61 -24.28
N MET A 24 12.49 -8.45 -23.51
CA MET A 24 11.56 -9.43 -24.07
C MET A 24 10.25 -8.68 -24.25
N THR A 25 9.87 -8.42 -25.47
CA THR A 25 8.54 -7.95 -25.81
C THR A 25 7.59 -9.08 -25.46
N VAL A 26 6.96 -9.00 -24.29
CA VAL A 26 5.88 -9.89 -23.88
C VAL A 26 4.67 -9.41 -24.69
N THR A 27 4.30 -10.15 -25.71
CA THR A 27 3.08 -9.88 -26.48
C THR A 27 1.95 -10.66 -25.83
N LEU A 28 0.82 -10.00 -25.57
CA LEU A 28 -0.41 -10.68 -25.14
C LEU A 28 -0.68 -11.87 -26.05
N THR A 29 -0.84 -13.07 -25.47
CA THR A 29 -1.19 -14.23 -26.28
C THR A 29 -2.61 -14.05 -26.82
N ALA A 30 -2.83 -14.50 -28.05
CA ALA A 30 -4.13 -14.38 -28.74
C ALA A 30 -5.32 -14.91 -27.92
N SER A 31 -5.08 -15.79 -26.96
CA SER A 31 -6.10 -16.34 -26.05
C SER A 31 -6.68 -15.31 -25.08
N TYR A 32 -5.89 -14.32 -24.62
CA TYR A 32 -6.39 -13.27 -23.73
C TYR A 32 -7.14 -12.18 -24.50
N GLN A 33 -6.72 -11.90 -25.74
CA GLN A 33 -7.36 -10.89 -26.60
C GLN A 33 -8.82 -11.22 -26.96
N GLU A 34 -9.22 -12.51 -26.89
CA GLU A 34 -10.61 -12.92 -27.16
C GLU A 34 -11.57 -12.60 -26.00
N PHE A 35 -11.05 -12.41 -24.77
CA PHE A 35 -11.84 -12.22 -23.56
C PHE A 35 -11.82 -10.79 -23.03
N LEU A 36 -10.85 -9.97 -23.43
CA LEU A 36 -10.66 -8.60 -22.97
C LEU A 36 -11.25 -7.59 -23.96
N THR A 37 -11.71 -6.46 -23.46
CA THR A 37 -12.14 -5.34 -24.31
C THR A 37 -10.94 -4.74 -25.07
N ALA A 38 -11.21 -4.08 -26.20
CA ALA A 38 -10.15 -3.44 -26.97
C ALA A 38 -9.39 -2.35 -26.17
N GLY A 39 -10.10 -1.61 -25.30
CA GLY A 39 -9.49 -0.61 -24.43
C GLY A 39 -8.57 -1.21 -23.39
N THR A 40 -8.94 -2.36 -22.80
CA THR A 40 -8.09 -3.10 -21.86
C THR A 40 -6.83 -3.62 -22.54
N VAL A 41 -6.93 -4.16 -23.76
CA VAL A 41 -5.77 -4.64 -24.52
C VAL A 41 -4.82 -3.49 -24.84
N GLU A 42 -5.34 -2.33 -25.28
CA GLU A 42 -4.54 -1.13 -25.55
C GLU A 42 -3.79 -0.66 -24.30
N LYS A 43 -4.48 -0.62 -23.15
CA LYS A 43 -3.85 -0.24 -21.86
C LYS A 43 -2.79 -1.23 -21.40
N ILE A 44 -3.01 -2.53 -21.56
CA ILE A 44 -1.99 -3.55 -21.26
C ILE A 44 -0.76 -3.38 -22.13
N ASP A 45 -0.94 -3.17 -23.45
CA ASP A 45 0.18 -2.98 -24.35
C ASP A 45 1.00 -1.72 -24.00
N GLU A 46 0.34 -0.61 -23.61
CA GLU A 46 0.98 0.61 -23.10
C GLU A 46 1.82 0.32 -21.84
N LEU A 47 1.24 -0.33 -20.84
CA LEU A 47 1.90 -0.62 -19.58
C LEU A 47 3.05 -1.64 -19.72
N LEU A 48 2.97 -2.58 -20.68
CA LEU A 48 4.08 -3.46 -21.03
C LEU A 48 5.29 -2.69 -21.58
N GLU A 49 5.07 -1.61 -22.33
CA GLU A 49 6.14 -0.73 -22.79
C GLU A 49 6.82 0.02 -21.64
N GLU A 50 6.08 0.29 -20.56
CA GLU A 50 6.56 0.91 -19.32
C GLU A 50 7.18 -0.11 -18.34
N ASN A 51 7.23 -1.40 -18.70
CA ASN A 51 7.78 -2.52 -17.94
C ASN A 51 6.92 -3.01 -16.76
N TYR A 52 5.62 -2.78 -16.78
CA TYR A 52 4.71 -3.46 -15.86
C TYR A 52 4.64 -4.96 -16.19
N ALA A 53 4.38 -5.80 -15.18
CA ALA A 53 4.28 -7.24 -15.36
C ALA A 53 2.88 -7.64 -15.84
N LEU A 54 2.81 -8.46 -16.88
CA LEU A 54 1.53 -8.92 -17.44
C LEU A 54 0.71 -9.72 -16.43
N ASP A 55 1.38 -10.58 -15.65
CA ASP A 55 0.70 -11.45 -14.69
C ASP A 55 0.01 -10.62 -13.60
N ASP A 56 0.63 -9.55 -13.10
CA ASP A 56 0.07 -8.64 -12.08
C ASP A 56 -1.15 -7.87 -12.63
N MET A 57 -1.08 -7.44 -13.91
CA MET A 57 -2.20 -6.78 -14.58
C MET A 57 -3.41 -7.71 -14.75
N LEU A 58 -3.16 -8.97 -15.11
CA LEU A 58 -4.22 -9.96 -15.26
C LEU A 58 -4.83 -10.35 -13.92
N GLU A 59 -4.02 -10.46 -12.87
CA GLU A 59 -4.50 -10.71 -11.50
C GLU A 59 -5.40 -9.57 -11.02
N PHE A 60 -4.99 -8.31 -11.24
CA PHE A 60 -5.82 -7.15 -10.93
C PHE A 60 -7.17 -7.16 -11.68
N ILE A 61 -7.17 -7.49 -12.98
CA ILE A 61 -8.41 -7.56 -13.78
C ILE A 61 -9.34 -8.66 -13.25
N ASP A 62 -8.79 -9.82 -12.83
CA ASP A 62 -9.56 -10.93 -12.28
C ASP A 62 -10.15 -10.59 -10.90
N GLU A 63 -9.41 -9.85 -10.07
CA GLU A 63 -9.85 -9.46 -8.73
C GLU A 63 -10.88 -8.34 -8.74
N TYR A 64 -10.66 -7.32 -9.57
CA TYR A 64 -11.54 -6.16 -9.64
C TYR A 64 -12.41 -6.17 -10.91
N ASN A 65 -11.97 -5.57 -11.99
CA ASN A 65 -12.59 -5.65 -13.33
C ASN A 65 -11.76 -4.84 -14.36
N GLU A 66 -12.11 -4.96 -15.64
CA GLU A 66 -11.45 -4.27 -16.74
C GLU A 66 -11.58 -2.74 -16.70
N ASN A 67 -12.74 -2.21 -16.24
CA ASN A 67 -12.96 -0.76 -16.20
C ASN A 67 -12.08 -0.12 -15.14
N ASP A 68 -11.98 -0.73 -13.97
CA ASP A 68 -11.13 -0.26 -12.88
C ASP A 68 -9.66 -0.41 -13.26
N PHE A 69 -9.28 -1.48 -13.97
CA PHE A 69 -7.93 -1.63 -14.52
C PHE A 69 -7.55 -0.47 -15.43
N VAL A 70 -8.37 -0.16 -16.41
CA VAL A 70 -8.08 0.93 -17.36
C VAL A 70 -7.98 2.29 -16.66
N ALA A 71 -8.80 2.52 -15.64
CA ALA A 71 -8.88 3.81 -14.97
C ALA A 71 -7.86 4.00 -13.83
N TYR A 72 -7.54 2.94 -13.07
CA TYR A 72 -6.89 3.09 -11.77
C TYR A 72 -5.66 2.19 -11.53
N TYR A 73 -5.29 1.30 -12.45
CA TYR A 73 -4.19 0.35 -12.19
C TYR A 73 -2.86 1.03 -11.86
N GLU A 74 -2.49 2.09 -12.57
CA GLU A 74 -1.26 2.84 -12.29
C GLU A 74 -1.30 3.49 -10.90
N GLU A 75 -2.44 4.04 -10.53
CA GLU A 75 -2.66 4.63 -9.21
C GLU A 75 -2.60 3.56 -8.11
N TYR A 76 -3.22 2.39 -8.35
CA TYR A 76 -3.15 1.25 -7.44
C TYR A 76 -1.70 0.80 -7.21
N VAL A 77 -0.91 0.66 -8.27
CA VAL A 77 0.51 0.29 -8.15
C VAL A 77 1.30 1.39 -7.44
N ARG A 78 1.10 2.66 -7.81
CA ARG A 78 1.78 3.80 -7.18
C ARG A 78 1.52 3.85 -5.66
N CYS A 79 0.27 3.73 -5.27
CA CYS A 79 -0.12 3.70 -3.86
C CYS A 79 0.40 2.44 -3.16
N GLY A 80 0.27 1.26 -3.79
CA GLY A 80 0.77 0.00 -3.24
C GLY A 80 2.27 0.00 -2.98
N GLU A 81 3.06 0.61 -3.86
CA GLU A 81 4.50 0.79 -3.65
C GLU A 81 4.83 1.80 -2.53
N ALA A 82 3.98 2.81 -2.34
CA ALA A 82 4.19 3.86 -1.34
C ALA A 82 3.79 3.43 0.08
N ILE A 83 2.62 2.80 0.25
CA ILE A 83 2.02 2.49 1.56
C ILE A 83 1.79 1.00 1.82
N GLY A 84 2.02 0.15 0.82
CA GLY A 84 1.76 -1.30 0.85
C GLY A 84 0.39 -1.66 0.27
N TYR A 85 0.34 -2.72 -0.55
CA TYR A 85 -0.88 -3.18 -1.21
C TYR A 85 -1.98 -3.55 -0.22
N GLU A 86 -1.62 -4.16 0.92
CA GLU A 86 -2.57 -4.50 1.99
C GLU A 86 -3.37 -3.26 2.49
N ALA A 87 -2.72 -2.10 2.58
CA ALA A 87 -3.39 -0.86 2.97
C ALA A 87 -4.35 -0.34 1.89
N VAL A 88 -3.95 -0.44 0.61
CA VAL A 88 -4.79 -0.03 -0.53
C VAL A 88 -6.00 -0.94 -0.66
N ASP A 89 -5.81 -2.26 -0.56
CA ASP A 89 -6.89 -3.25 -0.63
C ASP A 89 -7.88 -3.08 0.53
N ALA A 90 -7.39 -2.80 1.75
CA ALA A 90 -8.23 -2.51 2.90
C ALA A 90 -9.08 -1.25 2.67
N LEU A 91 -8.50 -0.19 2.06
CA LEU A 91 -9.24 1.03 1.72
C LEU A 91 -10.34 0.76 0.68
N ILE A 92 -10.02 0.03 -0.39
CA ILE A 92 -11.00 -0.36 -1.42
C ILE A 92 -12.12 -1.19 -0.80
N GLY A 93 -11.79 -2.14 0.07
CA GLY A 93 -12.74 -2.99 0.77
C GLY A 93 -13.69 -2.21 1.66
N GLU A 94 -13.20 -1.22 2.39
CA GLU A 94 -14.01 -0.38 3.29
C GLU A 94 -14.89 0.62 2.53
N MET A 95 -14.32 1.31 1.55
CA MET A 95 -15.03 2.36 0.79
C MET A 95 -15.94 1.77 -0.30
N GLY A 96 -15.59 0.60 -0.82
CA GLY A 96 -16.34 -0.09 -1.86
C GLY A 96 -16.24 0.54 -3.25
N CYS A 97 -15.29 1.45 -3.48
CA CYS A 97 -15.09 2.10 -4.76
C CYS A 97 -13.60 2.27 -5.06
N MET A 98 -13.18 1.86 -6.26
CA MET A 98 -11.79 1.97 -6.69
C MET A 98 -11.31 3.43 -6.78
N SER A 99 -12.19 4.39 -7.08
CA SER A 99 -11.83 5.82 -7.12
C SER A 99 -11.34 6.40 -5.79
N ASP A 100 -11.63 5.73 -4.67
CA ASP A 100 -11.22 6.20 -3.35
C ASP A 100 -9.71 6.01 -3.08
N ILE A 101 -8.98 5.33 -3.98
CA ILE A 101 -7.53 5.24 -3.90
C ILE A 101 -6.80 6.49 -4.43
N GLU A 102 -7.48 7.42 -5.09
CA GLU A 102 -6.86 8.66 -5.53
C GLU A 102 -6.19 9.38 -4.35
N ASP A 103 -4.89 9.69 -4.50
CA ASP A 103 -4.06 10.32 -3.48
C ASP A 103 -4.09 9.63 -2.10
N CYS A 104 -4.38 8.31 -2.03
CA CYS A 104 -4.50 7.60 -0.76
C CYS A 104 -3.19 7.58 0.04
N ASP A 105 -2.04 7.62 -0.61
CA ASP A 105 -0.73 7.70 0.03
C ASP A 105 -0.52 9.02 0.80
N GLU A 106 -1.07 10.15 0.30
CA GLU A 106 -1.03 11.43 1.01
C GLU A 106 -1.97 11.47 2.23
N ARG A 107 -3.03 10.66 2.20
CA ARG A 107 -4.03 10.53 3.28
C ARG A 107 -3.66 9.50 4.33
N TYR A 108 -2.74 8.59 4.01
CA TYR A 108 -2.38 7.48 4.88
C TYR A 108 -1.68 7.93 6.16
N GLN A 109 -2.21 7.53 7.31
CA GLN A 109 -1.68 7.89 8.63
C GLN A 109 -0.84 6.76 9.25
N GLY A 110 -0.95 5.55 8.73
CA GLY A 110 -0.20 4.40 9.22
C GLY A 110 -1.07 3.20 9.56
N ASN A 111 -0.39 2.17 10.06
CA ASN A 111 -0.99 0.93 10.51
C ASN A 111 -0.92 0.89 12.04
N PHE A 112 -2.07 0.74 12.71
CA PHE A 112 -2.22 0.74 14.16
C PHE A 112 -2.88 -0.55 14.63
N HIS A 113 -2.65 -0.92 15.88
CA HIS A 113 -3.27 -2.12 16.42
C HIS A 113 -4.81 -1.99 16.50
N ASN A 114 -5.30 -0.80 16.76
CA ASN A 114 -6.70 -0.42 16.73
C ASN A 114 -6.83 1.11 16.68
N GLU A 115 -8.05 1.60 16.59
CA GLU A 115 -8.39 3.02 16.50
C GLU A 115 -8.00 3.80 17.77
N ALA A 116 -8.05 3.16 18.96
CA ALA A 116 -7.65 3.79 20.21
C ALA A 116 -6.12 4.06 20.24
N ASP A 117 -5.32 3.13 19.71
CA ASP A 117 -3.86 3.31 19.58
C ASP A 117 -3.54 4.46 18.62
N PHE A 118 -4.28 4.59 17.51
CA PHE A 118 -4.17 5.74 16.63
C PHE A 118 -4.54 7.04 17.34
N ALA A 119 -5.64 7.07 18.10
CA ALA A 119 -6.08 8.25 18.83
C ALA A 119 -5.01 8.73 19.84
N GLU A 120 -4.40 7.81 20.59
CA GLU A 120 -3.28 8.11 21.48
C GLU A 120 -2.08 8.68 20.74
N HIS A 121 -1.68 8.04 19.65
CA HIS A 121 -0.57 8.48 18.81
C HIS A 121 -0.82 9.87 18.22
N TYR A 122 -2.01 10.10 17.66
CA TYR A 122 -2.40 11.36 17.04
C TYR A 122 -2.29 12.55 18.00
N TYR A 123 -2.84 12.42 19.23
CA TYR A 123 -2.74 13.48 20.24
C TYR A 123 -1.32 13.66 20.78
N ALA A 124 -0.54 12.59 20.87
CA ALA A 124 0.87 12.69 21.26
C ALA A 124 1.70 13.46 20.22
N GLU A 125 1.46 13.25 18.92
CA GLU A 125 2.13 13.99 17.84
C GLU A 125 1.72 15.47 17.78
N MET A 126 0.49 15.78 18.13
CA MET A 126 0.03 17.18 18.24
C MET A 126 0.68 17.94 19.41
N GLY A 127 1.42 17.23 20.25
CA GLY A 127 2.10 17.83 21.42
C GLY A 127 1.13 18.16 22.58
N GLU A 128 -0.04 17.55 22.60
CA GLU A 128 -1.00 17.68 23.70
C GLU A 128 -0.42 17.03 24.96
N TYR A 129 -0.21 17.86 25.99
CA TYR A 129 0.29 17.38 27.28
C TYR A 129 -0.84 16.83 28.12
N ILE A 130 -0.81 15.54 28.41
CA ILE A 130 -1.72 14.90 29.35
C ILE A 130 -1.07 14.93 30.74
N PRO A 131 -1.67 15.63 31.74
CA PRO A 131 -1.10 15.70 33.08
C PRO A 131 -1.01 14.32 33.72
N ASP A 132 0.02 14.13 34.56
CA ASP A 132 0.19 12.90 35.35
C ASP A 132 -1.06 12.61 36.20
N GLY A 133 -1.55 11.36 36.11
CA GLY A 133 -2.71 10.88 36.83
C GLY A 133 -4.06 11.09 36.13
N ILE A 134 -4.05 11.66 34.92
CA ILE A 134 -5.21 11.66 34.03
C ILE A 134 -5.20 10.36 33.22
N VAL A 135 -6.31 9.67 33.20
CA VAL A 135 -6.56 8.52 32.32
C VAL A 135 -7.47 8.99 31.19
N VAL A 136 -6.98 8.86 29.95
CA VAL A 136 -7.76 9.20 28.75
C VAL A 136 -8.44 7.93 28.25
N ASP A 137 -9.71 8.04 27.90
CA ASP A 137 -10.46 7.01 27.20
C ASP A 137 -10.25 7.22 25.69
N TRP A 138 -9.23 6.55 25.12
CA TRP A 138 -8.87 6.69 23.71
C TRP A 138 -9.91 6.10 22.77
N GLU A 139 -10.63 5.05 23.19
CA GLU A 139 -11.73 4.49 22.42
C GLU A 139 -12.89 5.50 22.31
N ALA A 140 -13.26 6.14 23.44
CA ALA A 140 -14.25 7.21 23.40
C ALA A 140 -13.77 8.45 22.64
N THR A 141 -12.46 8.73 22.63
CA THR A 141 -11.86 9.83 21.86
C THR A 141 -11.99 9.60 20.36
N TRP A 142 -11.73 8.39 19.91
CA TRP A 142 -11.97 7.98 18.53
C TRP A 142 -13.46 8.14 18.17
N GLU A 143 -14.33 7.47 18.91
CA GLU A 143 -15.78 7.41 18.64
C GLU A 143 -16.49 8.77 18.65
N GLN A 144 -16.04 9.72 19.46
CA GLN A 144 -16.69 11.02 19.60
C GLN A 144 -16.05 12.14 18.77
N GLY A 145 -14.84 11.91 18.23
CA GLY A 145 -14.06 12.92 17.54
C GLY A 145 -13.45 12.43 16.25
N LEU A 146 -12.39 11.64 16.34
CA LEU A 146 -11.51 11.34 15.21
C LEU A 146 -12.17 10.55 14.05
N ARG A 147 -13.14 9.69 14.35
CA ARG A 147 -13.90 8.93 13.33
C ARG A 147 -14.63 9.79 12.29
N TYR A 148 -14.74 11.09 12.50
CA TYR A 148 -15.39 12.01 11.56
C TYR A 148 -14.38 12.66 10.60
N ASP A 149 -13.09 12.51 10.88
CA ASP A 149 -11.99 13.07 10.09
C ASP A 149 -11.07 11.98 9.53
N PHE A 150 -11.26 10.71 9.98
CA PHE A 150 -10.43 9.57 9.61
C PHE A 150 -11.28 8.31 9.43
N THR A 151 -10.89 7.51 8.45
CA THR A 151 -11.45 6.18 8.19
C THR A 151 -10.46 5.11 8.66
N ALA A 152 -10.95 4.14 9.44
CA ALA A 152 -10.20 2.95 9.85
C ALA A 152 -10.59 1.78 8.95
N CYS A 153 -9.62 1.28 8.17
CA CYS A 153 -9.79 0.16 7.26
C CYS A 153 -9.18 -1.09 7.88
N ASN A 154 -10.01 -2.10 8.08
CA ASN A 154 -9.56 -3.43 8.47
C ASN A 154 -10.35 -4.45 7.65
N ASP A 155 -9.76 -5.59 7.30
CA ASP A 155 -10.39 -6.65 6.52
C ASP A 155 -11.58 -7.36 7.24
N GLY A 156 -12.25 -6.65 8.16
CA GLY A 156 -13.30 -7.21 9.00
C GLY A 156 -12.79 -8.13 10.10
N ASP A 157 -11.49 -8.25 10.27
CA ASP A 157 -10.85 -9.02 11.33
C ASP A 157 -10.37 -8.09 12.44
N VAL A 158 -11.12 -8.04 13.53
CA VAL A 158 -10.83 -7.23 14.73
C VAL A 158 -9.48 -7.57 15.42
N TYR A 159 -8.84 -8.65 15.01
CA TYR A 159 -7.52 -9.06 15.51
C TYR A 159 -6.36 -8.61 14.61
N ARG A 160 -6.66 -8.05 13.43
CA ARG A 160 -5.65 -7.47 12.55
C ARG A 160 -5.48 -5.99 12.83
N PRO A 161 -4.27 -5.46 12.64
CA PRO A 161 -4.04 -4.03 12.66
C PRO A 161 -4.95 -3.32 11.66
N CYS A 162 -5.37 -2.09 11.98
CA CYS A 162 -6.16 -1.27 11.08
C CYS A 162 -5.28 -0.22 10.38
N HIS A 163 -5.55 -0.01 9.10
CA HIS A 163 -4.97 1.06 8.32
C HIS A 163 -5.83 2.32 8.47
N ILE A 164 -5.22 3.43 8.83
CA ILE A 164 -5.94 4.68 9.04
C ILE A 164 -5.67 5.64 7.89
N PHE A 165 -6.73 6.19 7.34
CA PHE A 165 -6.70 7.22 6.30
C PHE A 165 -7.43 8.46 6.77
N ARG A 166 -6.91 9.62 6.38
CA ARG A 166 -7.62 10.88 6.60
C ARG A 166 -8.72 11.04 5.56
N ASP A 167 -9.89 11.47 5.97
CA ASP A 167 -10.97 11.80 5.06
C ASP A 167 -10.72 13.13 4.33
N CYS A 168 -11.29 13.26 3.13
CA CYS A 168 -11.12 14.45 2.29
C CYS A 168 -12.05 15.58 2.73
#